data_03364b47dd32d4273a56ba5a3a8ebeb6
#
_entry.id   03364b47dd32d4273a56ba5a3a8ebeb6
#
_cell.length_a   1.000
_cell.length_b   1.000
_cell.length_c   1.000
_cell.angle_alpha   90.00
_cell.angle_beta   90.00
_cell.angle_gamma   90.00
#
_symmetry.space_group_name_H-M   'P 1'
#
loop_
_entity.id
_entity.type
_entity.pdbx_description
1 polymer ?
#
loop_
_entity_poly.entity_id
_entity_poly.type
_entity_poly.pdbx_seq_one_letter_code
_entity_poly.pdbx_strand_id
1 'polypeptide(L)'
;MAVISPTGLLGTRSPMLITWNGTGSSASDIYYFKLEIYAWTGDKDVRPASPTYTIDRTSGFVNEFPTADIAPILENEFNQRVSKLDTEDLVTMSPDALLWVEVDYDIEYLSGGFVVNDTGTTTRFLVTDGYSKFTDGSNKDLGQAILIEDQDKYFYEFDTYNMPIYLGDVGSSYQTDVVKIKLVGSDASNDTIVVSNQTGEDAEDRVLLFPVGIPNLSNYVFTEGLGLSEPRLLDWWDVQILDSSDEVVDSRRFYNQCEPKYAPIQLQYINRYGMWDTMTFFKRSDTDLDVSKETYRSVIGSASASGYTWGDQARGKRSYNQEMSKRITMNTGFIDEVNNENLEQLLMSPYVLMTINRTTTRVQDTYTIAQDFRAVNVLTESLRLQKHINEKTINYTIEVEFATPDNAML
;
A
#
# COMPACT_ATOMS: atom_id res chain seq x y z
N MET A 1 27.92 10.91 -23.32
CA MET A 1 27.69 9.62 -22.67
C MET A 1 26.35 9.73 -21.91
N ALA A 2 25.55 8.71 -21.92
CA ALA A 2 24.23 8.79 -21.29
C ALA A 2 24.10 7.71 -20.20
N VAL A 3 23.75 8.12 -19.00
CA VAL A 3 23.21 7.21 -17.99
C VAL A 3 21.72 7.04 -18.28
N ILE A 4 21.29 5.81 -18.44
CA ILE A 4 19.86 5.48 -18.50
C ILE A 4 19.40 5.41 -17.06
N SER A 5 18.67 6.44 -16.65
CA SER A 5 18.08 6.55 -15.31
C SER A 5 16.58 6.35 -15.37
N PRO A 6 15.97 5.86 -14.30
CA PRO A 6 14.53 5.86 -14.15
C PRO A 6 13.92 7.27 -14.22
N THR A 7 12.66 7.35 -14.62
CA THR A 7 11.87 8.60 -14.64
C THR A 7 10.44 8.31 -14.24
N GLY A 8 9.74 9.29 -13.66
CA GLY A 8 8.35 9.15 -13.20
C GLY A 8 8.25 8.60 -11.78
N LEU A 9 7.12 7.95 -11.49
CA LEU A 9 6.85 7.29 -10.22
C LEU A 9 7.17 5.79 -10.32
N LEU A 10 8.07 5.29 -9.50
CA LEU A 10 8.58 3.93 -9.57
C LEU A 10 8.29 3.14 -8.30
N GLY A 11 8.13 1.82 -8.45
CA GLY A 11 7.91 0.91 -7.33
C GLY A 11 9.21 0.28 -6.83
N THR A 12 9.48 0.35 -5.52
CA THR A 12 10.67 -0.24 -4.89
C THR A 12 10.67 -1.77 -4.88
N ARG A 13 9.52 -2.40 -5.05
CA ARG A 13 9.38 -3.88 -5.13
C ARG A 13 9.51 -4.41 -6.56
N SER A 14 10.07 -3.60 -7.47
CA SER A 14 10.37 -3.97 -8.86
C SER A 14 11.75 -3.48 -9.23
N PRO A 15 12.46 -4.14 -10.18
CA PRO A 15 13.80 -3.74 -10.56
C PRO A 15 13.87 -2.29 -11.01
N MET A 16 14.68 -1.48 -10.34
CA MET A 16 15.03 -0.11 -10.66
C MET A 16 16.48 -0.07 -11.17
N LEU A 17 16.63 -0.06 -12.47
CA LEU A 17 17.93 -0.24 -13.10
C LEU A 17 18.53 1.10 -13.52
N ILE A 18 19.70 1.39 -12.98
CA ILE A 18 20.59 2.45 -13.46
C ILE A 18 21.66 1.79 -14.33
N THR A 19 21.67 2.14 -15.60
CA THR A 19 22.59 1.56 -16.57
C THR A 19 23.42 2.66 -17.21
N TRP A 20 24.73 2.49 -17.24
CA TRP A 20 25.61 3.37 -17.98
C TRP A 20 25.78 2.86 -19.40
N ASN A 21 25.45 3.70 -20.40
CA ASN A 21 25.60 3.42 -21.82
C ASN A 21 26.69 4.32 -22.40
N GLY A 22 27.91 3.84 -22.35
CA GLY A 22 29.07 4.53 -22.93
C GLY A 22 29.09 4.41 -24.45
N THR A 23 28.76 5.47 -25.17
CA THR A 23 28.96 5.51 -26.64
C THR A 23 30.43 5.69 -26.97
N GLY A 24 31.06 4.66 -27.50
CA GLY A 24 32.42 4.73 -28.08
C GLY A 24 33.53 4.04 -27.29
N SER A 25 33.25 3.47 -26.15
CA SER A 25 34.13 2.56 -25.41
C SER A 25 33.55 1.16 -25.39
N SER A 26 34.38 0.13 -25.51
CA SER A 26 33.95 -1.23 -25.27
C SER A 26 33.59 -1.37 -23.78
N ALA A 27 32.48 -1.99 -23.47
CA ALA A 27 32.07 -2.29 -22.09
C ALA A 27 33.13 -3.07 -21.28
N SER A 28 34.09 -3.69 -21.97
CA SER A 28 35.25 -4.42 -21.42
C SER A 28 36.24 -3.55 -20.66
N ASP A 29 36.15 -2.25 -20.76
CA ASP A 29 37.21 -1.33 -20.34
C ASP A 29 36.84 -0.53 -19.09
N ILE A 30 35.74 -0.93 -18.36
CA ILE A 30 35.33 -0.29 -17.13
C ILE A 30 36.01 -0.93 -15.93
N TYR A 31 36.66 -0.12 -15.09
CA TYR A 31 37.33 -0.64 -13.89
C TYR A 31 36.59 -0.37 -12.62
N TYR A 32 35.82 0.73 -12.55
CA TYR A 32 35.25 1.24 -11.34
C TYR A 32 33.89 1.85 -11.61
N PHE A 33 32.95 1.57 -10.72
CA PHE A 33 31.60 2.07 -10.79
C PHE A 33 31.11 2.37 -9.37
N LYS A 34 30.84 3.64 -9.11
CA LYS A 34 30.30 4.10 -7.82
C LYS A 34 28.99 4.81 -8.04
N LEU A 35 28.01 4.49 -7.20
CA LEU A 35 26.74 5.21 -7.10
C LEU A 35 26.55 5.73 -5.67
N GLU A 36 26.24 7.01 -5.56
CA GLU A 36 25.80 7.63 -4.33
C GLU A 36 24.31 7.94 -4.43
N ILE A 37 23.49 7.25 -3.65
CA ILE A 37 22.04 7.29 -3.69
C ILE A 37 21.55 8.21 -2.61
N TYR A 38 20.75 9.20 -2.97
CA TYR A 38 20.11 10.14 -2.08
C TYR A 38 18.61 9.88 -2.11
N ALA A 39 17.99 9.69 -0.93
CA ALA A 39 16.56 9.48 -0.77
C ALA A 39 16.03 10.39 0.35
N TRP A 40 14.97 11.15 0.07
CA TRP A 40 14.38 12.09 1.03
C TRP A 40 12.88 12.35 0.79
N THR A 41 12.18 12.87 1.81
CA THR A 41 10.73 13.19 1.74
C THR A 41 10.43 14.66 1.52
N GLY A 42 11.34 15.55 1.91
CA GLY A 42 11.12 17.00 1.83
C GLY A 42 11.13 17.57 0.41
N ASP A 43 11.37 18.86 0.35
CA ASP A 43 11.42 19.64 -0.88
C ASP A 43 12.36 19.01 -1.92
N LYS A 44 11.87 18.89 -3.16
CA LYS A 44 12.59 18.34 -4.32
C LYS A 44 13.98 18.96 -4.49
N ASP A 45 14.11 20.26 -4.24
CA ASP A 45 15.35 21.00 -4.48
C ASP A 45 16.29 20.99 -3.27
N VAL A 46 15.87 20.47 -2.13
CA VAL A 46 16.67 20.40 -0.90
C VAL A 46 17.17 18.97 -0.66
N ARG A 47 18.12 18.55 -1.51
CA ARG A 47 18.78 17.24 -1.38
C ARG A 47 19.60 17.16 -0.08
N PRO A 48 19.61 16.02 0.63
CA PRO A 48 20.52 15.79 1.76
C PRO A 48 21.98 16.02 1.39
N ALA A 49 22.78 16.52 2.34
CA ALA A 49 24.20 16.79 2.10
C ALA A 49 25.06 15.53 1.99
N SER A 50 24.58 14.41 2.49
CA SER A 50 25.27 13.10 2.44
C SER A 50 24.40 12.07 1.77
N PRO A 51 24.95 11.12 1.01
CA PRO A 51 24.19 10.05 0.42
C PRO A 51 23.57 9.17 1.51
N THR A 52 22.35 8.68 1.25
CA THR A 52 21.68 7.71 2.10
C THR A 52 22.40 6.36 1.99
N TYR A 53 22.81 6.00 0.75
CA TYR A 53 23.53 4.77 0.46
C TYR A 53 24.63 5.00 -0.57
N THR A 54 25.66 4.15 -0.53
CA THR A 54 26.72 4.14 -1.52
C THR A 54 26.93 2.71 -2.03
N ILE A 55 26.89 2.53 -3.34
CA ILE A 55 27.27 1.29 -4.00
C ILE A 55 28.65 1.53 -4.64
N ASP A 56 29.60 0.70 -4.27
CA ASP A 56 30.97 0.76 -4.76
C ASP A 56 31.38 -0.61 -5.31
N ARG A 57 31.76 -0.68 -6.58
CA ARG A 57 32.16 -1.91 -7.25
C ARG A 57 33.40 -1.70 -8.08
N THR A 58 34.40 -2.50 -7.84
CA THR A 58 35.59 -2.62 -8.69
C THR A 58 35.38 -3.68 -9.76
N SER A 59 36.12 -3.55 -10.87
CA SER A 59 35.98 -4.25 -12.14
C SER A 59 35.62 -5.75 -12.08
N GLY A 60 34.74 -6.13 -12.92
CA GLY A 60 34.30 -7.49 -13.21
C GLY A 60 33.38 -7.56 -14.41
N PHE A 61 33.06 -6.40 -14.97
CA PHE A 61 32.17 -6.32 -16.12
C PHE A 61 32.95 -6.56 -17.42
N VAL A 62 33.03 -7.80 -17.83
CA VAL A 62 33.60 -8.15 -19.12
C VAL A 62 32.49 -8.22 -20.15
N ASN A 63 32.46 -7.28 -21.11
CA ASN A 63 31.48 -7.18 -22.18
C ASN A 63 30.02 -6.84 -21.81
N GLU A 64 29.78 -6.29 -20.62
CA GLU A 64 28.44 -5.86 -20.21
C GLU A 64 28.43 -4.39 -19.77
N PHE A 65 27.34 -3.69 -20.04
CA PHE A 65 27.14 -2.35 -19.49
C PHE A 65 26.94 -2.44 -17.99
N PRO A 66 27.64 -1.65 -17.18
CA PRO A 66 27.43 -1.66 -15.74
C PRO A 66 25.99 -1.24 -15.45
N THR A 67 25.31 -2.10 -14.73
CA THR A 67 23.92 -1.91 -14.33
C THR A 67 23.80 -2.18 -12.85
N ALA A 68 23.14 -1.31 -12.13
CA ALA A 68 22.81 -1.49 -10.72
C ALA A 68 21.30 -1.44 -10.51
N ASP A 69 20.80 -2.40 -9.77
CA ASP A 69 19.45 -2.38 -9.24
C ASP A 69 19.47 -1.70 -7.87
N ILE A 70 18.80 -0.56 -7.77
CA ILE A 70 18.73 0.23 -6.54
C ILE A 70 17.42 -0.02 -5.74
N ALA A 71 16.47 -0.76 -6.30
CA ALA A 71 15.19 -1.02 -5.67
C ALA A 71 15.29 -1.68 -4.29
N PRO A 72 16.10 -2.77 -4.08
CA PRO A 72 16.17 -3.42 -2.77
C PRO A 72 16.75 -2.52 -1.67
N ILE A 73 17.53 -1.52 -2.06
CA ILE A 73 18.10 -0.56 -1.11
C ILE A 73 17.02 0.43 -0.66
N LEU A 74 16.23 0.93 -1.60
CA LEU A 74 15.17 1.90 -1.35
C LEU A 74 13.97 1.27 -0.64
N GLU A 75 13.69 -0.01 -0.87
CA GLU A 75 12.64 -0.76 -0.16
C GLU A 75 12.83 -0.69 1.37
N ASN A 76 14.07 -0.73 1.85
CA ASN A 76 14.35 -0.61 3.29
C ASN A 76 13.93 0.72 3.89
N GLU A 77 13.91 1.80 3.12
CA GLU A 77 13.43 3.10 3.59
C GLU A 77 11.93 3.10 3.87
N PHE A 78 11.15 2.38 3.05
CA PHE A 78 9.71 2.23 3.27
C PHE A 78 9.38 1.27 4.40
N ASN A 79 10.12 0.18 4.59
CA ASN A 79 9.92 -0.76 5.70
C ASN A 79 10.01 -0.10 7.08
N GLN A 80 10.73 1.01 7.19
CA GLN A 80 10.83 1.80 8.42
C GLN A 80 9.69 2.81 8.56
N ARG A 81 8.94 3.05 7.49
CA ARG A 81 7.93 4.10 7.36
C ARG A 81 6.54 3.56 7.12
N VAL A 82 6.17 2.40 7.68
CA VAL A 82 4.77 1.92 7.58
C VAL A 82 3.86 3.05 8.01
N SER A 83 3.35 3.77 7.02
CA SER A 83 2.54 4.95 7.25
C SER A 83 1.30 4.56 8.02
N LYS A 84 0.99 5.35 9.03
CA LYS A 84 -0.25 5.19 9.76
C LYS A 84 -1.40 5.39 8.77
N LEU A 85 -2.30 4.43 8.73
CA LEU A 85 -3.51 4.53 7.95
C LEU A 85 -4.26 5.80 8.34
N ASP A 86 -4.48 6.67 7.37
CA ASP A 86 -5.28 7.87 7.58
C ASP A 86 -6.76 7.53 7.39
N THR A 87 -7.55 7.83 8.41
CA THR A 87 -9.01 7.62 8.42
C THR A 87 -9.75 8.94 8.60
N GLU A 88 -9.07 10.07 8.39
CA GLU A 88 -9.68 11.38 8.54
C GLU A 88 -10.79 11.61 7.49
N ASP A 89 -11.72 12.45 7.85
CA ASP A 89 -12.89 12.78 7.02
C ASP A 89 -12.61 13.91 6.03
N LEU A 90 -11.41 14.49 6.10
CA LEU A 90 -10.99 15.63 5.28
C LEU A 90 -10.01 15.18 4.20
N VAL A 91 -9.86 16.02 3.19
CA VAL A 91 -8.83 15.87 2.16
C VAL A 91 -7.47 16.16 2.80
N THR A 92 -6.58 15.17 2.79
CA THR A 92 -5.25 15.27 3.40
C THR A 92 -4.16 14.84 2.43
N MET A 93 -2.92 15.24 2.69
CA MET A 93 -1.75 14.73 1.97
C MET A 93 -1.20 13.49 2.66
N SER A 94 -0.62 12.58 1.89
CA SER A 94 -0.03 11.34 2.42
C SER A 94 1.44 11.55 2.77
N PRO A 95 1.81 11.65 4.06
CA PRO A 95 3.15 12.12 4.44
C PRO A 95 4.28 11.13 4.10
N ASP A 96 4.03 9.85 4.04
CA ASP A 96 5.09 8.84 3.93
C ASP A 96 4.99 7.95 2.69
N ALA A 97 4.13 8.34 1.73
CA ALA A 97 3.85 7.52 0.56
C ALA A 97 4.95 7.53 -0.49
N LEU A 98 5.73 8.61 -0.56
CA LEU A 98 6.70 8.85 -1.62
C LEU A 98 8.05 9.33 -1.08
N LEU A 99 9.10 9.05 -1.88
CA LEU A 99 10.44 9.57 -1.68
C LEU A 99 10.97 10.16 -2.97
N TRP A 100 11.66 11.31 -2.88
CA TRP A 100 12.55 11.77 -3.93
C TRP A 100 13.81 10.92 -3.93
N VAL A 101 14.28 10.58 -5.13
CA VAL A 101 15.54 9.87 -5.33
C VAL A 101 16.38 10.59 -6.39
N GLU A 102 17.65 10.77 -6.09
CA GLU A 102 18.68 11.26 -6.99
C GLU A 102 19.93 10.41 -6.82
N VAL A 103 20.64 10.13 -7.90
CA VAL A 103 21.85 9.31 -7.86
C VAL A 103 22.99 10.03 -8.51
N ASP A 104 24.07 10.24 -7.76
CA ASP A 104 25.35 10.65 -8.30
C ASP A 104 26.13 9.41 -8.75
N TYR A 105 26.76 9.46 -9.90
CA TYR A 105 27.57 8.37 -10.40
C TYR A 105 29.01 8.82 -10.70
N ASP A 106 29.94 7.91 -10.49
CA ASP A 106 31.35 8.05 -10.79
C ASP A 106 31.84 6.75 -11.44
N ILE A 107 32.28 6.84 -12.71
CA ILE A 107 32.62 5.70 -13.54
C ILE A 107 34.00 5.92 -14.15
N GLU A 108 34.91 5.00 -13.87
CA GLU A 108 36.23 4.98 -14.50
C GLU A 108 36.30 3.91 -15.56
N TYR A 109 36.74 4.30 -16.78
CA TYR A 109 36.87 3.41 -17.92
C TYR A 109 38.10 3.73 -18.75
N LEU A 110 38.57 2.75 -19.56
CA LEU A 110 39.66 2.94 -20.53
C LEU A 110 39.11 3.49 -21.87
N SER A 111 39.68 4.57 -22.32
CA SER A 111 39.46 5.08 -23.67
C SER A 111 40.78 5.40 -24.33
N GLY A 112 41.10 4.71 -25.42
CA GLY A 112 42.36 4.91 -26.16
C GLY A 112 43.61 4.60 -25.34
N GLY A 113 43.55 3.74 -24.34
CA GLY A 113 44.63 3.39 -23.41
C GLY A 113 44.81 4.34 -22.22
N PHE A 114 43.91 5.30 -22.05
CA PHE A 114 43.90 6.21 -20.89
C PHE A 114 42.70 5.96 -20.02
N VAL A 115 42.88 6.12 -18.71
CA VAL A 115 41.78 6.12 -17.76
C VAL A 115 41.01 7.43 -17.90
N VAL A 116 39.73 7.32 -18.14
CA VAL A 116 38.80 8.45 -18.24
C VAL A 116 37.77 8.30 -17.15
N ASN A 117 37.44 9.38 -16.49
CA ASN A 117 36.39 9.45 -15.48
C ASN A 117 35.15 10.13 -16.06
N ASP A 118 33.98 9.53 -15.86
CA ASP A 118 32.68 10.09 -16.20
C ASP A 118 31.85 10.21 -14.94
N THR A 119 31.58 11.44 -14.52
CA THR A 119 30.82 11.76 -13.31
C THR A 119 29.60 12.57 -13.66
N GLY A 120 28.53 12.37 -12.93
CA GLY A 120 27.29 13.13 -13.11
C GLY A 120 26.22 12.75 -12.12
N THR A 121 25.06 13.34 -12.33
CA THR A 121 23.88 13.15 -11.48
C THR A 121 22.71 12.77 -12.38
N THR A 122 21.88 11.83 -11.93
CA THR A 122 20.63 11.48 -12.62
C THR A 122 19.61 12.60 -12.48
N THR A 123 18.56 12.58 -13.29
CA THR A 123 17.36 13.35 -12.99
C THR A 123 16.73 12.82 -11.73
N ARG A 124 16.08 13.69 -10.96
CA ARG A 124 15.30 13.31 -9.78
C ARG A 124 14.04 12.59 -10.22
N PHE A 125 13.66 11.57 -9.48
CA PHE A 125 12.44 10.80 -9.70
C PHE A 125 11.79 10.44 -8.36
N LEU A 126 10.52 10.07 -8.42
CA LEU A 126 9.75 9.65 -7.24
C LEU A 126 9.72 8.14 -7.13
N VAL A 127 9.74 7.64 -5.90
CA VAL A 127 9.58 6.22 -5.61
C VAL A 127 8.50 6.00 -4.55
N THR A 128 7.84 4.85 -4.64
CA THR A 128 6.80 4.38 -3.72
C THR A 128 7.05 2.92 -3.36
N ASP A 129 6.43 2.41 -2.30
CA ASP A 129 6.46 0.97 -1.94
C ASP A 129 5.55 0.13 -2.84
N GLY A 130 5.62 0.38 -4.14
CA GLY A 130 4.83 -0.29 -5.16
C GLY A 130 5.61 -1.33 -5.96
N TYR A 131 4.90 -1.97 -6.91
CA TYR A 131 5.53 -2.89 -7.85
C TYR A 131 4.89 -2.80 -9.24
N SER A 132 5.68 -3.10 -10.28
CA SER A 132 5.21 -3.32 -11.64
C SER A 132 5.12 -4.82 -11.94
N LYS A 133 4.26 -5.19 -12.89
CA LYS A 133 4.21 -6.57 -13.37
C LYS A 133 5.46 -6.87 -14.20
N PHE A 134 5.91 -8.13 -14.20
CA PHE A 134 7.07 -8.55 -15.02
C PHE A 134 6.93 -8.17 -16.51
N THR A 135 5.71 -8.22 -17.02
CA THR A 135 5.37 -7.85 -18.41
C THR A 135 5.54 -6.36 -18.71
N ASP A 136 5.56 -5.51 -17.69
CA ASP A 136 5.70 -4.06 -17.81
C ASP A 136 7.19 -3.65 -18.04
N GLY A 137 8.11 -4.55 -17.76
CA GLY A 137 9.57 -4.32 -17.87
C GLY A 137 10.15 -3.60 -16.65
N SER A 138 11.45 -3.27 -16.73
CA SER A 138 12.13 -2.50 -15.70
C SER A 138 11.83 -1.00 -15.83
N ASN A 139 11.99 -0.27 -14.74
CA ASN A 139 11.79 1.19 -14.68
C ASN A 139 10.41 1.64 -15.19
N LYS A 140 9.38 0.84 -14.90
CA LYS A 140 8.02 1.18 -15.30
C LYS A 140 7.49 2.33 -14.46
N ASP A 141 7.05 3.38 -15.13
CA ASP A 141 6.31 4.47 -14.49
C ASP A 141 4.93 3.99 -14.02
N LEU A 142 4.67 4.09 -12.72
CA LEU A 142 3.40 3.76 -12.06
C LEU A 142 2.48 4.97 -11.94
N GLY A 143 2.93 6.17 -12.36
CA GLY A 143 2.18 7.42 -12.25
C GLY A 143 0.90 7.39 -13.07
N GLN A 144 -0.23 7.48 -12.39
CA GLN A 144 -1.57 7.68 -12.95
C GLN A 144 -2.37 8.57 -12.00
N ALA A 145 -3.46 9.18 -12.48
CA ALA A 145 -4.21 10.16 -11.68
C ALA A 145 -4.81 9.55 -10.41
N ILE A 146 -5.32 8.33 -10.46
CA ILE A 146 -5.88 7.62 -9.30
C ILE A 146 -5.07 6.35 -9.07
N LEU A 147 -4.41 6.24 -7.90
CA LEU A 147 -3.49 5.15 -7.58
C LEU A 147 -4.20 3.90 -7.01
N ILE A 148 -5.28 3.49 -7.65
CA ILE A 148 -5.98 2.22 -7.39
C ILE A 148 -6.34 1.54 -8.71
N GLU A 149 -6.35 0.23 -8.73
CA GLU A 149 -6.67 -0.56 -9.93
C GLU A 149 -8.17 -0.67 -10.18
N ASP A 150 -8.95 -0.69 -9.10
CA ASP A 150 -10.40 -0.90 -9.18
C ASP A 150 -11.12 0.19 -9.95
N GLN A 151 -11.88 -0.21 -10.97
CA GLN A 151 -12.84 0.69 -11.64
C GLN A 151 -14.11 0.84 -10.79
N ASP A 152 -14.55 -0.25 -10.17
CA ASP A 152 -15.76 -0.36 -9.37
C ASP A 152 -15.43 -0.92 -7.98
N LYS A 153 -15.82 -0.22 -6.91
CA LYS A 153 -15.57 -0.62 -5.53
C LYS A 153 -16.87 -0.59 -4.71
N TYR A 154 -17.06 -1.57 -3.85
CA TYR A 154 -18.25 -1.71 -3.02
C TYR A 154 -17.94 -1.37 -1.58
N PHE A 155 -18.74 -0.47 -0.98
CA PHE A 155 -18.64 -0.08 0.41
C PHE A 155 -19.90 -0.44 1.19
N TYR A 156 -19.68 -0.82 2.43
CA TYR A 156 -20.73 -0.89 3.43
C TYR A 156 -20.87 0.45 4.16
N GLU A 157 -22.05 0.74 4.73
CA GLU A 157 -22.39 2.02 5.38
C GLU A 157 -21.31 2.57 6.34
N PHE A 158 -20.51 1.69 6.93
CA PHE A 158 -19.49 2.06 7.92
C PHE A 158 -18.05 1.88 7.44
N ASP A 159 -17.85 1.58 6.18
CA ASP A 159 -16.50 1.42 5.62
C ASP A 159 -15.89 2.78 5.36
N THR A 160 -14.74 3.01 6.00
CA THR A 160 -13.91 4.20 5.77
C THR A 160 -12.86 3.91 4.72
N TYR A 161 -12.66 4.85 3.82
CA TYR A 161 -11.60 4.77 2.83
C TYR A 161 -11.26 6.14 2.27
N ASN A 162 -9.97 6.41 2.15
CA ASN A 162 -9.42 7.57 1.46
C ASN A 162 -8.71 7.11 0.20
N MET A 163 -9.21 7.58 -0.96
CA MET A 163 -8.66 7.23 -2.27
C MET A 163 -7.41 8.05 -2.56
N PRO A 164 -6.27 7.42 -2.89
CA PRO A 164 -5.06 8.13 -3.23
C PRO A 164 -5.12 8.70 -4.66
N ILE A 165 -4.89 10.01 -4.79
CA ILE A 165 -4.82 10.74 -6.04
C ILE A 165 -3.40 11.26 -6.21
N TYR A 166 -2.74 10.92 -7.31
CA TYR A 166 -1.39 11.38 -7.62
C TYR A 166 -1.43 12.70 -8.37
N LEU A 167 -0.74 13.69 -7.84
CA LEU A 167 -0.70 15.05 -8.38
C LEU A 167 0.37 15.24 -9.47
N GLY A 168 1.12 14.20 -9.75
CA GLY A 168 2.18 14.21 -10.76
C GLY A 168 3.50 14.77 -10.26
N ASP A 169 4.51 14.74 -11.12
CA ASP A 169 5.80 15.42 -10.97
C ASP A 169 5.86 16.61 -11.92
N VAL A 170 6.72 17.56 -11.61
CA VAL A 170 7.00 18.72 -12.49
C VAL A 170 7.43 18.21 -13.89
N GLY A 171 6.61 18.47 -14.89
CA GLY A 171 6.83 18.02 -16.27
C GLY A 171 6.10 16.73 -16.67
N SER A 172 5.36 16.07 -15.77
CA SER A 172 4.44 15.00 -16.16
C SER A 172 3.20 15.56 -16.86
N SER A 173 2.56 14.73 -17.68
CA SER A 173 1.29 15.10 -18.34
C SER A 173 0.14 15.30 -17.36
N TYR A 174 0.32 14.91 -16.08
CA TYR A 174 -0.66 15.00 -14.99
C TYR A 174 -0.37 16.13 -14.02
N GLN A 175 0.67 16.92 -14.27
CA GLN A 175 0.96 18.05 -13.39
C GLN A 175 -0.15 19.09 -13.51
N THR A 176 -0.88 19.28 -12.43
CA THR A 176 -1.84 20.37 -12.29
C THR A 176 -1.61 21.07 -10.97
N ASP A 177 -1.37 22.39 -10.98
CA ASP A 177 -1.34 23.20 -9.76
C ASP A 177 -2.71 23.23 -9.06
N VAL A 178 -3.72 22.70 -9.71
CA VAL A 178 -5.10 22.64 -9.21
C VAL A 178 -5.71 21.33 -9.67
N VAL A 179 -6.09 20.48 -8.72
CA VAL A 179 -6.87 19.28 -8.98
C VAL A 179 -8.34 19.61 -8.86
N LYS A 180 -9.09 19.38 -9.93
CA LYS A 180 -10.55 19.45 -9.91
C LYS A 180 -11.09 18.03 -9.75
N ILE A 181 -11.87 17.84 -8.69
CA ILE A 181 -12.52 16.56 -8.38
C ILE A 181 -14.02 16.78 -8.53
N LYS A 182 -14.64 16.07 -9.45
CA LYS A 182 -16.09 16.09 -9.63
C LYS A 182 -16.71 14.86 -9.01
N LEU A 183 -17.68 15.09 -8.14
CA LEU A 183 -18.52 14.06 -7.54
C LEU A 183 -19.84 13.98 -8.30
N VAL A 184 -20.32 12.76 -8.60
CA VAL A 184 -21.60 12.55 -9.30
C VAL A 184 -22.34 11.41 -8.61
N GLY A 185 -23.55 11.69 -8.12
CA GLY A 185 -24.42 10.71 -7.47
C GLY A 185 -25.37 10.02 -8.44
N SER A 186 -25.88 8.85 -8.06
CA SER A 186 -26.88 8.07 -8.83
C SER A 186 -28.21 8.78 -9.01
N ASP A 187 -28.51 9.78 -8.18
CA ASP A 187 -29.70 10.65 -8.26
C ASP A 187 -29.47 11.92 -9.09
N ALA A 188 -28.35 11.99 -9.82
CA ALA A 188 -27.87 13.14 -10.59
C ALA A 188 -27.43 14.36 -9.75
N SER A 189 -27.34 14.22 -8.42
CA SER A 189 -26.65 15.21 -7.60
C SER A 189 -25.17 15.25 -7.96
N ASN A 190 -24.57 16.42 -7.99
CA ASN A 190 -23.16 16.56 -8.32
C ASN A 190 -22.56 17.81 -7.74
N ASP A 191 -21.24 17.80 -7.54
CA ASP A 191 -20.46 19.00 -7.22
C ASP A 191 -19.05 18.88 -7.76
N THR A 192 -18.36 20.01 -7.89
CA THR A 192 -16.97 20.07 -8.32
C THR A 192 -16.13 20.77 -7.26
N ILE A 193 -15.21 20.06 -6.70
CA ILE A 193 -14.28 20.55 -5.69
C ILE A 193 -12.99 20.95 -6.38
N VAL A 194 -12.48 22.11 -6.03
CA VAL A 194 -11.18 22.57 -6.48
C VAL A 194 -10.22 22.44 -5.30
N VAL A 195 -9.33 21.46 -5.38
CA VAL A 195 -8.26 21.31 -4.41
C VAL A 195 -7.05 22.03 -4.99
N SER A 196 -6.71 23.19 -4.42
CA SER A 196 -5.47 23.87 -4.79
C SER A 196 -4.31 23.00 -4.31
N ASN A 197 -3.44 22.62 -5.24
CA ASN A 197 -2.18 22.01 -4.87
C ASN A 197 -1.45 22.97 -3.93
N GLN A 198 -1.03 22.47 -2.80
CA GLN A 198 -0.09 23.19 -1.96
C GLN A 198 1.17 23.39 -2.82
N THR A 199 1.63 24.62 -2.93
CA THR A 199 2.73 25.06 -3.80
C THR A 199 4.10 24.50 -3.38
N GLY A 200 4.13 23.34 -2.72
CA GLY A 200 5.31 22.63 -2.28
C GLY A 200 5.79 21.65 -3.36
N GLU A 201 7.10 21.58 -3.53
CA GLU A 201 7.75 20.50 -4.29
C GLU A 201 8.10 19.30 -3.41
N ASP A 202 7.48 19.20 -2.22
CA ASP A 202 7.71 18.15 -1.27
C ASP A 202 7.12 16.83 -1.78
N ALA A 203 7.81 15.72 -1.56
CA ALA A 203 7.30 14.38 -1.91
C ALA A 203 5.97 14.09 -1.21
N GLU A 204 5.84 14.58 0.01
CA GLU A 204 4.65 14.44 0.86
C GLU A 204 3.40 15.08 0.23
N ASP A 205 3.58 16.13 -0.58
CA ASP A 205 2.49 16.87 -1.20
C ASP A 205 2.04 16.29 -2.56
N ARG A 206 2.64 15.16 -2.99
CA ARG A 206 2.36 14.57 -4.30
C ARG A 206 1.24 13.53 -4.31
N VAL A 207 0.79 13.07 -3.16
CA VAL A 207 -0.36 12.18 -3.04
C VAL A 207 -1.42 12.78 -2.14
N LEU A 208 -2.57 13.04 -2.74
CA LEU A 208 -3.76 13.52 -2.05
C LEU A 208 -4.62 12.33 -1.65
N LEU A 209 -5.02 12.27 -0.39
CA LEU A 209 -5.98 11.28 0.12
C LEU A 209 -7.39 11.91 0.12
N PHE A 210 -8.26 11.44 -0.76
CA PHE A 210 -9.61 11.94 -0.92
C PHE A 210 -10.62 11.00 -0.28
N PRO A 211 -11.50 11.49 0.63
CA PRO A 211 -12.47 10.66 1.32
C PRO A 211 -13.54 10.13 0.36
N VAL A 212 -13.67 8.81 0.25
CA VAL A 212 -14.65 8.15 -0.63
C VAL A 212 -15.48 7.09 0.08
N GLY A 213 -15.04 6.57 1.23
CA GLY A 213 -15.86 5.72 2.08
C GLY A 213 -17.12 6.45 2.55
N ILE A 214 -18.21 5.72 2.77
CA ILE A 214 -19.52 6.36 3.07
C ILE A 214 -19.45 7.32 4.25
N PRO A 215 -18.87 6.97 5.41
CA PRO A 215 -18.80 7.89 6.55
C PRO A 215 -17.92 9.12 6.28
N ASN A 216 -16.70 8.90 5.75
CA ASN A 216 -15.77 10.01 5.49
C ASN A 216 -16.34 10.96 4.42
N LEU A 217 -16.88 10.42 3.32
CA LEU A 217 -17.47 11.27 2.27
C LEU A 217 -18.72 11.99 2.76
N SER A 218 -19.56 11.34 3.60
CA SER A 218 -20.73 12.01 4.20
C SER A 218 -20.31 13.19 5.08
N ASN A 219 -19.31 12.98 5.95
CA ASN A 219 -18.77 14.04 6.80
C ASN A 219 -18.18 15.17 5.95
N TYR A 220 -17.42 14.82 4.91
CA TYR A 220 -16.83 15.81 4.01
C TYR A 220 -17.90 16.63 3.26
N VAL A 221 -18.90 15.98 2.67
CA VAL A 221 -20.02 16.63 1.99
C VAL A 221 -20.75 17.58 2.92
N PHE A 222 -21.01 17.16 4.17
CA PHE A 222 -21.67 17.97 5.16
C PHE A 222 -20.82 19.18 5.60
N THR A 223 -19.53 18.96 5.86
CA THR A 223 -18.61 20.01 6.35
C THR A 223 -18.38 21.09 5.32
N GLU A 224 -18.18 20.69 4.06
CA GLU A 224 -17.93 21.61 2.94
C GLU A 224 -19.23 22.15 2.31
N GLY A 225 -20.38 21.61 2.69
CA GLY A 225 -21.68 22.03 2.16
C GLY A 225 -21.84 21.72 0.67
N LEU A 226 -21.35 20.56 0.23
CA LEU A 226 -21.35 20.17 -1.18
C LEU A 226 -22.75 19.80 -1.68
N GLY A 227 -22.97 19.96 -2.98
CA GLY A 227 -24.21 19.65 -3.66
C GLY A 227 -24.48 18.16 -3.94
N LEU A 228 -23.57 17.26 -3.52
CA LEU A 228 -23.78 15.81 -3.57
C LEU A 228 -24.78 15.38 -2.50
N SER A 229 -25.72 14.51 -2.85
CA SER A 229 -26.61 13.88 -1.87
C SER A 229 -25.82 12.98 -0.91
N GLU A 230 -26.35 12.73 0.28
CA GLU A 230 -25.69 11.89 1.29
C GLU A 230 -25.33 10.50 0.69
N PRO A 231 -24.04 10.10 0.68
CA PRO A 231 -23.58 8.90 -0.02
C PRO A 231 -24.30 7.60 0.36
N ARG A 232 -24.75 7.45 1.62
CA ARG A 232 -25.52 6.27 2.04
C ARG A 232 -26.91 6.15 1.38
N LEU A 233 -27.45 7.24 0.84
CA LEU A 233 -28.75 7.27 0.14
C LEU A 233 -28.60 7.03 -1.36
N LEU A 234 -27.37 7.08 -1.85
CA LEU A 234 -27.04 6.81 -3.24
C LEU A 234 -26.84 5.31 -3.47
N ASP A 235 -27.23 4.81 -4.63
CA ASP A 235 -26.88 3.47 -5.07
C ASP A 235 -25.39 3.38 -5.45
N TRP A 236 -24.89 4.47 -6.04
CA TRP A 236 -23.48 4.62 -6.42
C TRP A 236 -23.12 6.10 -6.51
N TRP A 237 -21.81 6.37 -6.44
CA TRP A 237 -21.24 7.69 -6.75
C TRP A 237 -19.95 7.53 -7.54
N ASP A 238 -19.69 8.48 -8.43
CA ASP A 238 -18.44 8.58 -9.19
C ASP A 238 -17.58 9.69 -8.62
N VAL A 239 -16.28 9.41 -8.56
CA VAL A 239 -15.24 10.41 -8.33
C VAL A 239 -14.44 10.55 -9.61
N GLN A 240 -14.49 11.71 -10.22
CA GLN A 240 -13.88 12.03 -11.50
C GLN A 240 -12.79 13.06 -11.31
N ILE A 241 -11.60 12.80 -11.83
CA ILE A 241 -10.51 13.77 -11.89
C ILE A 241 -10.61 14.50 -13.22
N LEU A 242 -10.65 15.83 -13.17
CA LEU A 242 -10.79 16.68 -14.33
C LEU A 242 -9.47 17.38 -14.63
N ASP A 243 -9.21 17.62 -15.90
CA ASP A 243 -8.13 18.48 -16.36
C ASP A 243 -8.47 19.98 -16.30
N SER A 244 -7.56 20.81 -16.78
CA SER A 244 -7.77 22.28 -16.86
C SER A 244 -8.91 22.70 -17.80
N SER A 245 -9.33 21.80 -18.70
CA SER A 245 -10.42 22.02 -19.68
C SER A 245 -11.75 21.46 -19.20
N ASP A 246 -11.82 20.95 -17.96
CA ASP A 246 -12.95 20.25 -17.35
C ASP A 246 -13.28 18.89 -18.04
N GLU A 247 -12.32 18.31 -18.76
CA GLU A 247 -12.45 16.96 -19.31
C GLU A 247 -12.05 15.91 -18.28
N VAL A 248 -12.75 14.77 -18.27
CA VAL A 248 -12.45 13.67 -17.32
C VAL A 248 -11.19 12.95 -17.75
N VAL A 249 -10.16 13.01 -16.91
CA VAL A 249 -8.89 12.31 -17.10
C VAL A 249 -8.97 10.88 -16.58
N ASP A 250 -9.53 10.69 -15.38
CA ASP A 250 -9.70 9.39 -14.74
C ASP A 250 -10.94 9.40 -13.85
N SER A 251 -11.52 8.24 -13.59
CA SER A 251 -12.71 8.13 -12.76
C SER A 251 -12.80 6.77 -12.09
N ARG A 252 -13.40 6.74 -10.90
CA ARG A 252 -13.74 5.51 -10.17
C ARG A 252 -15.17 5.58 -9.70
N ARG A 253 -15.85 4.43 -9.77
CA ARG A 253 -17.22 4.27 -9.29
C ARG A 253 -17.25 3.48 -7.99
N PHE A 254 -18.04 4.00 -7.05
CA PHE A 254 -18.24 3.40 -5.74
C PHE A 254 -19.71 3.06 -5.57
N TYR A 255 -19.98 1.86 -5.07
CA TYR A 255 -21.33 1.34 -4.87
C TYR A 255 -21.64 1.19 -3.40
N ASN A 256 -22.84 1.57 -3.02
CA ASN A 256 -23.38 1.31 -1.70
C ASN A 256 -23.87 -0.15 -1.63
N GLN A 257 -23.25 -0.95 -0.77
CA GLN A 257 -23.67 -2.31 -0.52
C GLN A 257 -24.81 -2.31 0.49
N CYS A 258 -26.03 -2.68 0.04
CA CYS A 258 -27.18 -2.82 0.92
C CYS A 258 -26.90 -3.77 2.08
N GLU A 259 -27.56 -3.54 3.23
CA GLU A 259 -27.37 -4.20 4.51
C GLU A 259 -26.84 -5.65 4.43
N PRO A 260 -25.61 -5.93 4.84
CA PRO A 260 -25.09 -7.28 4.84
C PRO A 260 -25.81 -8.10 5.91
N LYS A 261 -26.13 -9.34 5.58
CA LYS A 261 -26.71 -10.29 6.55
C LYS A 261 -25.75 -10.62 7.70
N TYR A 262 -24.46 -10.49 7.45
CA TYR A 262 -23.37 -10.80 8.40
C TYR A 262 -22.56 -9.54 8.65
N ALA A 263 -21.88 -9.47 9.79
CA ALA A 263 -20.98 -8.37 10.07
C ALA A 263 -19.82 -8.38 9.04
N PRO A 264 -19.65 -7.31 8.26
CA PRO A 264 -18.59 -7.24 7.27
C PRO A 264 -17.23 -7.11 7.96
N ILE A 265 -16.21 -7.71 7.34
CA ILE A 265 -14.81 -7.58 7.74
C ILE A 265 -14.10 -6.79 6.66
N GLN A 266 -13.50 -5.66 7.03
CA GLN A 266 -12.69 -4.86 6.14
C GLN A 266 -11.22 -5.17 6.36
N LEU A 267 -10.53 -5.55 5.28
CA LEU A 267 -9.08 -5.62 5.22
C LEU A 267 -8.54 -4.40 4.50
N GLN A 268 -7.40 -3.93 4.98
CA GLN A 268 -6.64 -2.86 4.36
C GLN A 268 -5.25 -3.40 4.04
N TYR A 269 -4.74 -3.08 2.86
CA TYR A 269 -3.51 -3.63 2.35
C TYR A 269 -2.79 -2.61 1.47
N ILE A 270 -1.48 -2.78 1.28
CA ILE A 270 -0.71 -1.97 0.36
C ILE A 270 -0.87 -2.54 -1.05
N ASN A 271 -1.39 -1.72 -1.96
CA ASN A 271 -1.62 -2.09 -3.36
C ASN A 271 -0.34 -2.00 -4.21
N ARG A 272 -0.46 -2.27 -5.52
CA ARG A 272 0.69 -2.23 -6.44
C ARG A 272 1.34 -0.84 -6.59
N TYR A 273 0.62 0.22 -6.26
CA TYR A 273 1.13 1.60 -6.30
C TYR A 273 1.77 2.03 -4.98
N GLY A 274 1.87 1.14 -3.99
CA GLY A 274 2.40 1.44 -2.68
C GLY A 274 1.45 2.23 -1.77
N MET A 275 0.17 2.28 -2.13
CA MET A 275 -0.86 3.01 -1.40
C MET A 275 -1.76 2.05 -0.63
N TRP A 276 -2.34 2.55 0.47
CA TRP A 276 -3.34 1.81 1.19
C TRP A 276 -4.62 1.64 0.37
N ASP A 277 -5.06 0.41 0.25
CA ASP A 277 -6.31 0.04 -0.39
C ASP A 277 -7.15 -0.84 0.51
N THR A 278 -8.44 -1.00 0.21
CA THR A 278 -9.35 -1.73 1.08
C THR A 278 -10.16 -2.76 0.31
N MET A 279 -10.46 -3.88 0.99
CA MET A 279 -11.41 -4.87 0.52
C MET A 279 -12.31 -5.32 1.65
N THR A 280 -13.62 -5.29 1.43
CA THR A 280 -14.62 -5.66 2.44
C THR A 280 -15.26 -7.00 2.10
N PHE A 281 -15.28 -7.91 3.08
CA PHE A 281 -15.84 -9.25 2.99
C PHE A 281 -17.23 -9.25 3.63
N PHE A 282 -18.29 -9.35 2.81
CA PHE A 282 -19.68 -9.20 3.24
C PHE A 282 -20.36 -10.50 3.63
N LYS A 283 -19.75 -11.64 3.32
CA LYS A 283 -20.36 -12.95 3.58
C LYS A 283 -19.96 -13.47 4.95
N ARG A 284 -20.49 -14.65 5.28
CA ARG A 284 -20.17 -15.34 6.52
C ARG A 284 -18.66 -15.52 6.65
N SER A 285 -18.16 -15.15 7.82
CA SER A 285 -16.82 -15.48 8.29
C SER A 285 -16.89 -16.50 9.43
N ASP A 286 -15.95 -17.41 9.45
CA ASP A 286 -15.78 -18.39 10.52
C ASP A 286 -14.46 -18.10 11.25
N THR A 287 -14.46 -18.25 12.57
CA THR A 287 -13.27 -18.03 13.40
C THR A 287 -12.88 -19.33 14.07
N ASP A 288 -11.67 -19.78 13.81
CA ASP A 288 -11.06 -20.95 14.41
C ASP A 288 -10.04 -20.54 15.47
N LEU A 289 -10.06 -21.24 16.61
CA LEU A 289 -9.14 -21.02 17.71
C LEU A 289 -8.26 -22.25 17.88
N ASP A 290 -7.00 -22.12 17.52
CA ASP A 290 -5.99 -23.15 17.75
C ASP A 290 -5.26 -22.89 19.05
N VAL A 291 -5.32 -23.86 19.98
CA VAL A 291 -4.67 -23.74 21.28
C VAL A 291 -3.61 -24.84 21.42
N SER A 292 -2.36 -24.43 21.42
CA SER A 292 -1.21 -25.28 21.73
C SER A 292 -0.90 -25.22 23.23
N LYS A 293 -0.67 -26.40 23.85
CA LYS A 293 -0.37 -26.51 25.30
C LYS A 293 0.79 -27.43 25.52
N GLU A 294 1.84 -26.92 26.09
CA GLU A 294 2.93 -27.74 26.60
C GLU A 294 2.70 -28.09 28.08
N THR A 295 2.90 -29.34 28.43
CA THR A 295 2.58 -29.83 29.75
C THR A 295 3.71 -30.57 30.36
N TYR A 296 3.87 -30.49 31.69
CA TYR A 296 4.82 -31.25 32.45
C TYR A 296 4.15 -32.00 33.60
N ARG A 297 4.80 -33.05 34.08
CA ARG A 297 4.35 -33.74 35.29
C ARG A 297 4.94 -33.08 36.54
N SER A 298 4.06 -32.74 37.46
CA SER A 298 4.43 -32.15 38.74
C SER A 298 4.18 -33.14 39.91
N VAL A 299 4.93 -32.99 40.97
CA VAL A 299 4.66 -33.74 42.22
C VAL A 299 3.31 -33.30 42.74
N ILE A 300 2.45 -34.26 43.05
CA ILE A 300 1.03 -34.03 43.45
C ILE A 300 0.77 -33.98 44.93
N GLY A 301 1.77 -34.03 45.76
CA GLY A 301 1.53 -34.03 47.21
C GLY A 301 2.62 -33.33 47.97
N SER A 302 2.47 -33.29 49.30
CA SER A 302 3.46 -32.77 50.22
C SER A 302 3.83 -33.84 51.26
N ALA A 303 5.12 -33.91 51.60
CA ALA A 303 5.62 -34.74 52.65
C ALA A 303 5.52 -34.01 53.98
N SER A 304 5.06 -34.72 55.01
CA SER A 304 5.01 -34.26 56.40
C SER A 304 5.62 -35.32 57.33
N ALA A 305 5.82 -34.98 58.59
CA ALA A 305 6.31 -35.92 59.58
C ALA A 305 5.39 -37.14 59.77
N SER A 306 4.11 -37.04 59.37
CA SER A 306 3.11 -38.11 59.40
C SER A 306 2.95 -38.88 58.09
N GLY A 307 3.75 -38.60 57.05
CA GLY A 307 3.68 -39.28 55.75
C GLY A 307 3.44 -38.33 54.57
N TYR A 308 3.15 -38.92 53.43
CA TYR A 308 2.89 -38.20 52.17
C TYR A 308 1.39 -38.11 51.89
N THR A 309 0.91 -36.91 51.67
CA THR A 309 -0.52 -36.64 51.42
C THR A 309 -0.76 -35.86 50.17
N TRP A 310 -1.86 -36.12 49.43
CA TRP A 310 -2.32 -35.34 48.32
C TRP A 310 -3.83 -35.11 48.44
N GLY A 311 -4.28 -34.00 47.88
CA GLY A 311 -5.72 -33.68 47.84
C GLY A 311 -6.29 -34.01 46.46
N ASP A 312 -7.62 -34.23 46.40
CA ASP A 312 -8.35 -34.59 45.18
C ASP A 312 -8.24 -33.49 44.08
N GLN A 313 -7.88 -32.25 44.47
CA GLN A 313 -7.64 -31.15 43.58
C GLN A 313 -6.19 -31.01 43.05
N ALA A 314 -5.31 -31.93 43.47
CA ALA A 314 -3.90 -31.90 43.07
C ALA A 314 -3.75 -32.23 41.59
N ARG A 315 -3.03 -31.36 40.86
CA ARG A 315 -2.80 -31.50 39.42
C ARG A 315 -1.44 -32.15 39.18
N GLY A 316 -1.43 -33.42 38.80
CA GLY A 316 -0.20 -34.16 38.44
C GLY A 316 0.33 -33.77 37.05
N LYS A 317 -0.51 -33.20 36.20
CA LYS A 317 -0.15 -32.67 34.90
C LYS A 317 -0.49 -31.18 34.86
N ARG A 318 0.50 -30.33 34.60
CA ARG A 318 0.36 -28.89 34.56
C ARG A 318 0.81 -28.36 33.20
N SER A 319 0.08 -27.34 32.67
CA SER A 319 0.54 -26.59 31.52
C SER A 319 1.51 -25.50 31.98
N TYR A 320 2.61 -25.32 31.28
CA TYR A 320 3.55 -24.23 31.51
C TYR A 320 3.64 -23.26 30.34
N ASN A 321 3.31 -23.71 29.14
CA ASN A 321 3.19 -22.87 27.96
C ASN A 321 1.83 -23.08 27.30
N GLN A 322 1.14 -21.99 26.98
CA GLN A 322 -0.14 -22.03 26.28
C GLN A 322 -0.13 -20.91 25.24
N GLU A 323 -0.18 -21.28 23.99
CA GLU A 323 -0.26 -20.37 22.86
C GLU A 323 -1.63 -20.53 22.23
N MET A 324 -2.23 -19.40 21.84
CA MET A 324 -3.50 -19.36 21.14
C MET A 324 -3.31 -18.59 19.84
N SER A 325 -3.60 -19.24 18.75
CA SER A 325 -3.68 -18.64 17.43
C SER A 325 -5.15 -18.54 17.02
N LYS A 326 -5.53 -17.41 16.45
CA LYS A 326 -6.88 -17.15 15.99
C LYS A 326 -6.85 -16.93 14.48
N ARG A 327 -7.53 -17.82 13.76
CA ARG A 327 -7.67 -17.77 12.32
C ARG A 327 -9.07 -17.35 11.94
N ILE A 328 -9.19 -16.57 10.89
CA ILE A 328 -10.46 -16.11 10.38
C ILE A 328 -10.55 -16.45 8.90
N THR A 329 -11.56 -17.24 8.56
CA THR A 329 -11.90 -17.59 7.19
C THR A 329 -13.00 -16.67 6.71
N MET A 330 -12.75 -15.92 5.64
CA MET A 330 -13.64 -14.91 5.08
C MET A 330 -13.99 -15.25 3.65
N ASN A 331 -15.18 -14.82 3.21
CA ASN A 331 -15.66 -15.04 1.87
C ASN A 331 -16.03 -13.72 1.20
N THR A 332 -15.56 -13.51 -0.04
CA THR A 332 -15.83 -12.28 -0.80
C THR A 332 -17.31 -12.11 -1.16
N GLY A 333 -18.06 -13.20 -1.21
CA GLY A 333 -19.31 -13.24 -1.93
C GLY A 333 -19.06 -13.26 -3.45
N PHE A 334 -20.11 -13.04 -4.20
CA PHE A 334 -19.99 -12.97 -5.66
C PHE A 334 -19.46 -11.61 -6.07
N ILE A 335 -18.27 -11.59 -6.62
CA ILE A 335 -17.60 -10.42 -7.16
C ILE A 335 -17.36 -10.58 -8.65
N ASP A 336 -17.20 -9.49 -9.37
CA ASP A 336 -16.88 -9.50 -10.79
C ASP A 336 -15.41 -9.91 -11.02
N GLU A 337 -15.14 -10.49 -12.19
CA GLU A 337 -13.79 -10.94 -12.59
C GLU A 337 -12.76 -9.80 -12.54
N VAL A 338 -13.18 -8.57 -12.75
CA VAL A 338 -12.31 -7.36 -12.65
C VAL A 338 -11.65 -7.26 -11.29
N ASN A 339 -12.31 -7.69 -10.21
CA ASN A 339 -11.77 -7.68 -8.86
C ASN A 339 -10.69 -8.76 -8.57
N ASN A 340 -10.39 -9.65 -9.54
CA ASN A 340 -9.33 -10.62 -9.37
C ASN A 340 -7.97 -9.97 -9.12
N GLU A 341 -7.73 -8.82 -9.73
CA GLU A 341 -6.48 -8.06 -9.60
C GLU A 341 -6.28 -7.51 -8.19
N ASN A 342 -7.35 -7.11 -7.52
CA ASN A 342 -7.31 -6.67 -6.12
C ASN A 342 -7.01 -7.80 -5.15
N LEU A 343 -7.57 -8.96 -5.40
CA LEU A 343 -7.25 -10.17 -4.63
C LEU A 343 -5.78 -10.55 -4.80
N GLU A 344 -5.24 -10.46 -6.02
CA GLU A 344 -3.82 -10.67 -6.26
C GLU A 344 -2.96 -9.66 -5.46
N GLN A 345 -3.32 -8.39 -5.48
CA GLN A 345 -2.63 -7.35 -4.72
C GLN A 345 -2.72 -7.57 -3.20
N LEU A 346 -3.89 -7.97 -2.69
CA LEU A 346 -4.06 -8.32 -1.28
C LEU A 346 -3.15 -9.48 -0.86
N LEU A 347 -3.04 -10.54 -1.70
CA LEU A 347 -2.19 -11.69 -1.41
C LEU A 347 -0.68 -11.35 -1.48
N MET A 348 -0.31 -10.38 -2.32
CA MET A 348 1.07 -9.94 -2.49
C MET A 348 1.47 -8.81 -1.56
N SER A 349 0.52 -8.26 -0.80
CA SER A 349 0.80 -7.12 0.09
C SER A 349 1.71 -7.52 1.25
N PRO A 350 2.77 -6.73 1.52
CA PRO A 350 3.64 -6.98 2.67
C PRO A 350 2.96 -6.67 4.01
N TYR A 351 1.94 -5.81 3.99
CA TYR A 351 1.22 -5.37 5.18
C TYR A 351 -0.28 -5.47 4.96
N VAL A 352 -0.94 -6.22 5.84
CA VAL A 352 -2.40 -6.32 5.84
C VAL A 352 -2.91 -6.02 7.24
N LEU A 353 -3.88 -5.13 7.30
CA LEU A 353 -4.57 -4.74 8.52
C LEU A 353 -6.02 -5.17 8.45
N MET A 354 -6.56 -5.64 9.55
CA MET A 354 -7.96 -5.95 9.69
C MET A 354 -8.62 -4.95 10.64
N THR A 355 -9.74 -4.40 10.25
CA THR A 355 -10.53 -3.53 11.12
C THR A 355 -11.19 -4.36 12.21
N ILE A 356 -10.95 -3.96 13.47
CA ILE A 356 -11.55 -4.56 14.67
C ILE A 356 -12.23 -3.46 15.49
N ASN A 357 -13.12 -3.86 16.42
CA ASN A 357 -13.76 -2.95 17.38
C ASN A 357 -14.35 -1.68 16.76
N ARG A 358 -14.96 -1.82 15.57
CA ARG A 358 -15.61 -0.68 14.93
C ARG A 358 -16.81 -0.22 15.74
N THR A 359 -16.80 1.03 16.18
CA THR A 359 -17.94 1.72 16.76
C THR A 359 -18.23 2.95 15.92
N THR A 360 -19.40 2.99 15.32
CA THR A 360 -19.83 4.12 14.50
C THR A 360 -21.10 4.68 15.12
N THR A 361 -21.09 5.96 15.43
CA THR A 361 -22.25 6.70 15.91
C THR A 361 -22.61 7.75 14.88
N ARG A 362 -23.85 7.72 14.43
CA ARG A 362 -24.38 8.75 13.54
C ARG A 362 -25.26 9.71 14.31
N VAL A 363 -24.99 11.00 14.16
CA VAL A 363 -25.81 12.08 14.72
C VAL A 363 -26.17 13.00 13.58
N GLN A 364 -27.44 13.01 13.19
CA GLN A 364 -27.94 13.70 11.99
C GLN A 364 -27.20 13.19 10.73
N ASP A 365 -26.45 14.05 10.05
CA ASP A 365 -25.76 13.74 8.79
C ASP A 365 -24.26 13.53 8.98
N THR A 366 -23.78 13.49 10.22
CA THR A 366 -22.37 13.27 10.55
C THR A 366 -22.14 11.93 11.24
N TYR A 367 -20.98 11.34 10.96
CA TYR A 367 -20.53 10.09 11.55
C TYR A 367 -19.36 10.36 12.50
N THR A 368 -19.43 9.77 13.67
CA THR A 368 -18.26 9.63 14.55
C THR A 368 -17.80 8.18 14.49
N ILE A 369 -16.58 7.97 14.02
CA ILE A 369 -16.03 6.66 13.78
C ILE A 369 -14.88 6.44 14.78
N ALA A 370 -14.97 5.35 15.53
CA ALA A 370 -13.85 4.82 16.29
C ALA A 370 -13.62 3.38 15.80
N GLN A 371 -12.44 3.14 15.25
CA GLN A 371 -12.06 1.82 14.77
C GLN A 371 -10.59 1.55 15.12
N ASP A 372 -10.32 0.31 15.47
CA ASP A 372 -8.97 -0.17 15.70
C ASP A 372 -8.55 -1.05 14.53
N PHE A 373 -7.27 -1.00 14.20
CA PHE A 373 -6.68 -1.86 13.19
C PHE A 373 -5.72 -2.84 13.85
N ARG A 374 -5.71 -4.05 13.36
CA ARG A 374 -4.80 -5.07 13.83
C ARG A 374 -4.12 -5.75 12.66
N ALA A 375 -2.80 -5.90 12.74
CA ALA A 375 -2.03 -6.59 11.73
C ALA A 375 -2.43 -8.07 11.64
N VAL A 376 -2.59 -8.54 10.41
CA VAL A 376 -2.89 -9.93 10.10
C VAL A 376 -1.96 -10.46 9.02
N ASN A 377 -1.68 -11.76 9.08
CA ASN A 377 -0.98 -12.47 8.03
C ASN A 377 -2.01 -13.20 7.17
N VAL A 378 -1.89 -13.08 5.87
CA VAL A 378 -2.71 -13.85 4.93
C VAL A 378 -2.13 -15.25 4.84
N LEU A 379 -2.92 -16.26 5.23
CA LEU A 379 -2.51 -17.67 5.22
C LEU A 379 -2.80 -18.36 3.88
N THR A 380 -3.64 -17.76 3.04
CA THR A 380 -3.99 -18.29 1.73
C THR A 380 -2.78 -18.15 0.79
N GLU A 381 -1.99 -19.20 0.65
CA GLU A 381 -0.79 -19.21 -0.20
C GLU A 381 -1.10 -19.39 -1.70
N SER A 382 -2.26 -19.91 -2.03
CA SER A 382 -2.67 -20.14 -3.41
C SER A 382 -4.15 -19.86 -3.62
N LEU A 383 -4.46 -19.05 -4.61
CA LEU A 383 -5.81 -18.74 -5.02
C LEU A 383 -5.96 -19.08 -6.51
N ARG A 384 -6.93 -19.94 -6.84
CA ARG A 384 -7.23 -20.22 -8.23
C ARG A 384 -8.16 -19.13 -8.78
N LEU A 385 -7.60 -18.16 -9.47
CA LEU A 385 -8.35 -17.14 -10.16
C LEU A 385 -9.22 -17.79 -11.26
N GLN A 386 -10.52 -17.57 -11.17
CA GLN A 386 -11.49 -18.15 -12.09
C GLN A 386 -11.87 -17.13 -13.15
N LYS A 387 -12.02 -17.61 -14.38
CA LYS A 387 -12.52 -16.85 -15.52
C LYS A 387 -13.65 -17.63 -16.15
N HIS A 388 -14.84 -17.07 -16.16
CA HIS A 388 -16.01 -17.71 -16.75
C HIS A 388 -16.63 -16.87 -17.85
N ILE A 389 -16.84 -17.48 -19.02
CA ILE A 389 -17.45 -16.79 -20.18
C ILE A 389 -18.94 -16.49 -19.95
N ASN A 390 -19.62 -17.34 -19.19
CA ASN A 390 -21.08 -17.25 -18.99
C ASN A 390 -21.50 -16.72 -17.62
N GLU A 391 -20.65 -16.88 -16.59
CA GLU A 391 -20.87 -16.39 -15.24
C GLU A 391 -19.81 -15.35 -14.94
N LYS A 392 -20.21 -14.08 -14.86
CA LYS A 392 -19.28 -12.97 -14.59
C LYS A 392 -18.91 -12.83 -13.11
N THR A 393 -19.61 -13.54 -12.23
CA THR A 393 -19.45 -13.41 -10.78
C THR A 393 -18.76 -14.64 -10.21
N ILE A 394 -17.74 -14.40 -9.40
CA ILE A 394 -16.87 -15.43 -8.83
C ILE A 394 -16.82 -15.23 -7.31
N ASN A 395 -16.61 -16.32 -6.58
CA ASN A 395 -16.58 -16.31 -5.12
C ASN A 395 -15.25 -16.88 -4.65
N TYR A 396 -14.59 -16.15 -3.74
CA TYR A 396 -13.32 -16.55 -3.16
C TYR A 396 -13.39 -16.62 -1.64
N THR A 397 -12.57 -17.48 -1.08
CA THR A 397 -12.38 -17.62 0.36
C THR A 397 -10.93 -17.32 0.70
N ILE A 398 -10.72 -16.45 1.69
CA ILE A 398 -9.42 -16.05 2.19
C ILE A 398 -9.33 -16.36 3.68
N GLU A 399 -8.19 -16.88 4.09
CA GLU A 399 -7.88 -17.17 5.49
C GLU A 399 -6.79 -16.22 5.97
N VAL A 400 -7.01 -15.62 7.14
CA VAL A 400 -6.03 -14.74 7.79
C VAL A 400 -5.82 -15.16 9.25
N GLU A 401 -4.64 -14.85 9.77
CA GLU A 401 -4.28 -15.04 11.18
C GLU A 401 -3.80 -13.73 11.77
N PHE A 402 -4.11 -13.46 13.03
CA PHE A 402 -3.54 -12.28 13.69
C PHE A 402 -2.02 -12.40 13.81
N ALA A 403 -1.30 -11.37 13.38
CA ALA A 403 0.16 -11.33 13.43
C ALA A 403 0.71 -11.33 14.87
N THR A 404 -0.11 -10.90 15.84
CA THR A 404 0.22 -10.93 17.27
C THR A 404 -0.82 -11.78 18.00
N PRO A 405 -0.42 -12.80 18.75
CA PRO A 405 -1.34 -13.63 19.52
C PRO A 405 -2.07 -12.79 20.59
N ASP A 406 -3.35 -13.13 20.89
CA ASP A 406 -4.14 -12.44 21.90
C ASP A 406 -3.58 -12.63 23.33
N ASN A 407 -2.81 -13.68 23.56
CA ASN A 407 -2.09 -13.94 24.78
C ASN A 407 -0.64 -13.48 24.66
N ALA A 408 -0.42 -12.18 24.65
CA ALA A 408 0.92 -11.63 24.83
C ALA A 408 1.35 -11.80 26.32
N MET A 409 1.66 -13.02 26.72
CA MET A 409 2.60 -13.21 27.81
C MET A 409 4.00 -13.13 27.17
N LEU A 410 4.53 -11.92 27.12
CA LEU A 410 5.95 -11.66 26.87
C LEU A 410 6.74 -11.97 28.13
#